data_8e20e4368fccd01a812b995b7752ed73
#
_entry.id   8e20e4368fccd01a812b995b7752ed73
#
_cell.length_a   1.000
_cell.length_b   1.000
_cell.length_c   1.000
_cell.angle_alpha   90.00
_cell.angle_beta   90.00
_cell.angle_gamma   90.00
#
_symmetry.space_group_name_H-M   'P 1'
#
loop_
_entity.id
_entity.type
_entity.pdbx_description
1 polymer ?
#
loop_
_entity_poly.entity_id
_entity_poly.type
_entity_poly.pdbx_seq_one_letter_code
_entity_poly.pdbx_strand_id
1 'polypeptide(L)'
;MSAGSITRRGAHSWRLKYEGGEPDPTGKRKTRYVTFRGTKREAQVELTRLLDEVRAGTSVEPSKLTIADYLRGWLGSDPDLAPKTLERYRQLAEQQIIPHLGGIALQKLRPAQVHDWLGVLLKGGGKGGRPLSARTVGHARRVLHRGLERALRLEIISRNVARAVPAPKVNATEVDILSAEQIGDVLHKLNGNPLYPIVVFALGTGMRRGEICGLAWGAVDLDKALVRVERSMEETAAGLRFKPPKTRAGRRSVSLPPNVVDVLRAHRRDQMAQRLLLGLGRAGTDDLVFPLADASPYPPDKLSRDWGNVVRSRSLPKVSFHALRHTHASALIAAGLDVVSVSKRIGHASPAVTLTIYAHLFQSKDDMAAAAIEAAMRPRR
;
A
#
# COMPACT_ATOMS: atom_id res chain seq x y z
N MET A 1 -17.57 39.10 24.22
CA MET A 1 -18.41 38.40 23.22
C MET A 1 -18.12 39.05 21.88
N SER A 2 -17.61 38.32 20.86
CA SER A 2 -17.37 38.91 19.54
C SER A 2 -18.70 39.19 18.86
N ALA A 3 -19.06 40.46 18.74
CA ALA A 3 -20.28 40.90 18.07
C ALA A 3 -20.02 40.92 16.55
N GLY A 4 -20.82 40.19 15.79
CA GLY A 4 -20.86 40.31 14.34
C GLY A 4 -21.93 41.32 13.92
N SER A 5 -21.78 41.89 12.70
CA SER A 5 -22.81 42.78 12.14
C SER A 5 -23.10 42.43 10.68
N ILE A 6 -24.32 42.73 10.23
CA ILE A 6 -24.79 42.48 8.87
C ILE A 6 -25.16 43.83 8.24
N THR A 7 -24.57 44.13 7.10
CA THR A 7 -24.86 45.36 6.33
C THR A 7 -25.36 45.00 4.94
N ARG A 8 -26.45 45.55 4.49
CA ARG A 8 -27.00 45.35 3.13
C ARG A 8 -26.10 46.03 2.09
N ARG A 9 -25.80 45.34 1.00
CA ARG A 9 -24.97 45.85 -0.12
C ARG A 9 -25.73 45.85 -1.46
N GLY A 10 -26.87 45.18 -1.53
CA GLY A 10 -27.75 45.13 -2.71
C GLY A 10 -29.03 44.37 -2.41
N ALA A 11 -29.90 44.13 -3.40
CA ALA A 11 -31.21 43.50 -3.24
C ALA A 11 -31.13 42.14 -2.50
N HIS A 12 -30.12 41.32 -2.85
CA HIS A 12 -29.85 39.98 -2.26
C HIS A 12 -28.41 39.84 -1.84
N SER A 13 -27.70 40.91 -1.48
CA SER A 13 -26.28 40.88 -1.10
C SER A 13 -26.06 41.56 0.24
N TRP A 14 -25.36 40.85 1.13
CA TRP A 14 -25.08 41.22 2.52
C TRP A 14 -23.60 41.17 2.80
N ARG A 15 -23.07 42.15 3.54
CA ARG A 15 -21.72 42.09 4.11
C ARG A 15 -21.86 41.66 5.56
N LEU A 16 -21.28 40.52 5.88
CA LEU A 16 -21.13 40.03 7.24
C LEU A 16 -19.76 40.52 7.77
N LYS A 17 -19.76 41.19 8.90
CA LYS A 17 -18.57 41.63 9.63
C LYS A 17 -18.50 40.85 10.92
N TYR A 18 -17.35 40.24 11.22
CA TYR A 18 -17.10 39.54 12.46
C TYR A 18 -15.61 39.56 12.80
N GLU A 19 -15.28 39.38 14.08
CA GLU A 19 -13.90 39.22 14.53
C GLU A 19 -13.51 37.76 14.49
N GLY A 20 -12.40 37.44 13.84
CA GLY A 20 -11.93 36.05 13.65
C GLY A 20 -10.41 35.95 13.54
N GLY A 21 -9.88 34.72 13.72
CA GLY A 21 -8.47 34.46 13.73
C GLY A 21 -7.85 34.56 15.12
N GLU A 22 -6.57 34.21 15.19
CA GLU A 22 -5.77 34.39 16.42
C GLU A 22 -5.66 35.88 16.78
N PRO A 23 -5.73 36.23 18.06
CA PRO A 23 -5.44 37.59 18.50
C PRO A 23 -4.01 37.97 18.12
N ASP A 24 -3.80 39.22 17.74
CA ASP A 24 -2.49 39.79 17.60
C ASP A 24 -1.78 39.90 18.99
N PRO A 25 -0.46 40.22 19.04
CA PRO A 25 0.27 40.37 20.30
C PRO A 25 -0.35 41.36 21.27
N THR A 26 -1.29 42.23 20.81
CA THR A 26 -2.05 43.18 21.64
C THR A 26 -3.37 42.62 22.12
N GLY A 27 -3.71 41.36 21.79
CA GLY A 27 -4.97 40.72 22.16
C GLY A 27 -6.14 41.05 21.23
N LYS A 28 -5.92 41.83 20.16
CA LYS A 28 -6.98 42.24 19.22
C LYS A 28 -7.11 41.26 18.07
N ARG A 29 -8.35 40.77 17.84
CA ARG A 29 -8.64 39.87 16.69
C ARG A 29 -8.86 40.68 15.41
N LYS A 30 -8.41 40.10 14.26
CA LYS A 30 -8.67 40.72 12.95
C LYS A 30 -10.14 40.76 12.62
N THR A 31 -10.62 41.92 12.19
CA THR A 31 -11.96 42.06 11.64
C THR A 31 -12.04 41.41 10.26
N ARG A 32 -13.00 40.52 10.06
CA ARG A 32 -13.22 39.81 8.79
C ARG A 32 -14.54 40.27 8.15
N TYR A 33 -14.53 40.22 6.82
CA TYR A 33 -15.69 40.59 6.01
C TYR A 33 -15.99 39.46 5.02
N VAL A 34 -17.24 38.98 5.01
CA VAL A 34 -17.75 38.00 4.07
C VAL A 34 -18.95 38.59 3.31
N THR A 35 -18.96 38.48 1.98
CA THR A 35 -20.13 38.83 1.18
C THR A 35 -21.02 37.59 1.05
N PHE A 36 -22.24 37.69 1.51
CA PHE A 36 -23.25 36.63 1.42
C PHE A 36 -24.34 37.04 0.43
N ARG A 37 -24.81 36.14 -0.41
CA ARG A 37 -25.92 36.32 -1.33
C ARG A 37 -27.11 35.48 -0.87
N GLY A 38 -28.24 36.09 -0.65
CA GLY A 38 -29.46 35.45 -0.18
C GLY A 38 -30.36 36.42 0.60
N THR A 39 -31.28 35.87 1.37
CA THR A 39 -32.18 36.63 2.26
C THR A 39 -31.45 37.13 3.50
N LYS A 40 -32.01 38.12 4.21
CA LYS A 40 -31.46 38.59 5.49
C LYS A 40 -31.40 37.50 6.55
N ARG A 41 -32.41 36.62 6.58
CA ARG A 41 -32.48 35.49 7.52
C ARG A 41 -31.34 34.49 7.29
N GLU A 42 -31.08 34.16 6.03
CA GLU A 42 -29.95 33.27 5.67
C GLU A 42 -28.60 33.92 6.00
N ALA A 43 -28.46 35.22 5.77
CA ALA A 43 -27.26 35.98 6.15
C ALA A 43 -27.02 35.95 7.67
N GLN A 44 -28.12 36.01 8.47
CA GLN A 44 -28.03 35.90 9.94
C GLN A 44 -27.59 34.51 10.37
N VAL A 45 -28.13 33.46 9.76
CA VAL A 45 -27.71 32.06 10.02
C VAL A 45 -26.24 31.87 9.69
N GLU A 46 -25.79 32.41 8.55
CA GLU A 46 -24.39 32.33 8.15
C GLU A 46 -23.46 33.10 9.09
N LEU A 47 -23.84 34.25 9.54
CA LEU A 47 -23.07 35.01 10.55
C LEU A 47 -22.95 34.24 11.86
N THR A 48 -24.04 33.63 12.35
CA THR A 48 -24.02 32.80 13.55
C THR A 48 -23.05 31.61 13.36
N ARG A 49 -23.12 30.93 12.23
CA ARG A 49 -22.19 29.82 11.89
C ARG A 49 -20.72 30.28 11.94
N LEU A 50 -20.42 31.44 11.35
CA LEU A 50 -19.06 31.99 11.36
C LEU A 50 -18.56 32.35 12.77
N LEU A 51 -19.45 32.90 13.60
CA LEU A 51 -19.12 33.20 14.99
C LEU A 51 -18.90 31.94 15.82
N ASP A 52 -19.69 30.90 15.59
CA ASP A 52 -19.52 29.61 16.27
C ASP A 52 -18.21 28.91 15.84
N GLU A 53 -17.82 29.01 14.58
CA GLU A 53 -16.50 28.52 14.12
C GLU A 53 -15.36 29.27 14.80
N VAL A 54 -15.48 30.59 15.01
CA VAL A 54 -14.49 31.38 15.75
C VAL A 54 -14.42 30.96 17.22
N ARG A 55 -15.57 30.75 17.85
CA ARG A 55 -15.65 30.29 19.26
C ARG A 55 -15.08 28.91 19.45
N ALA A 56 -15.32 28.00 18.50
CA ALA A 56 -14.82 26.64 18.51
C ALA A 56 -13.33 26.56 18.14
N GLY A 57 -12.69 27.67 17.77
CA GLY A 57 -11.31 27.67 17.29
C GLY A 57 -11.13 27.00 15.92
N THR A 58 -12.20 26.74 15.20
CA THR A 58 -12.19 26.06 13.89
C THR A 58 -12.25 27.03 12.70
N SER A 59 -12.16 28.34 12.97
CA SER A 59 -12.19 29.38 11.94
C SER A 59 -10.90 29.38 11.13
N VAL A 60 -10.98 29.02 9.86
CA VAL A 60 -9.85 28.97 8.91
C VAL A 60 -9.78 30.28 8.12
N GLU A 61 -8.58 30.76 7.81
CA GLU A 61 -8.43 31.90 6.92
C GLU A 61 -8.93 31.58 5.49
N PRO A 62 -9.77 32.45 4.89
CA PRO A 62 -10.23 32.24 3.53
C PRO A 62 -9.05 32.15 2.57
N SER A 63 -8.99 31.07 1.82
CA SER A 63 -7.94 30.81 0.84
C SER A 63 -8.52 30.50 -0.54
N LYS A 64 -7.84 30.98 -1.58
CA LYS A 64 -8.12 30.61 -2.98
C LYS A 64 -7.34 29.36 -3.40
N LEU A 65 -6.58 28.74 -2.49
CA LEU A 65 -5.76 27.56 -2.76
C LEU A 65 -6.64 26.46 -3.35
N THR A 66 -6.30 26.01 -4.55
CA THR A 66 -7.03 24.95 -5.22
C THR A 66 -6.58 23.56 -4.72
N ILE A 67 -7.39 22.53 -4.96
CA ILE A 67 -7.01 21.14 -4.66
C ILE A 67 -5.76 20.74 -5.43
N ALA A 68 -5.63 21.17 -6.70
CA ALA A 68 -4.44 20.88 -7.51
C ALA A 68 -3.16 21.45 -6.88
N ASP A 69 -3.18 22.74 -6.56
CA ASP A 69 -2.02 23.42 -5.99
C ASP A 69 -1.65 22.83 -4.62
N TYR A 70 -2.65 22.57 -3.79
CA TYR A 70 -2.44 21.95 -2.49
C TYR A 70 -1.82 20.54 -2.61
N LEU A 71 -2.38 19.67 -3.45
CA LEU A 71 -1.87 18.30 -3.59
C LEU A 71 -0.46 18.27 -4.16
N ARG A 72 -0.15 19.12 -5.16
CA ARG A 72 1.21 19.24 -5.72
C ARG A 72 2.20 19.76 -4.67
N GLY A 73 1.83 20.79 -3.93
CA GLY A 73 2.65 21.32 -2.84
C GLY A 73 2.91 20.27 -1.75
N TRP A 74 1.87 19.59 -1.29
CA TRP A 74 2.00 18.52 -0.31
C TRP A 74 2.92 17.39 -0.81
N LEU A 75 2.64 16.85 -2.00
CA LEU A 75 3.41 15.74 -2.57
C LEU A 75 4.81 16.16 -3.04
N GLY A 76 5.09 17.47 -3.13
CA GLY A 76 6.41 18.02 -3.39
C GLY A 76 7.32 18.06 -2.16
N SER A 77 6.74 18.21 -0.97
CA SER A 77 7.46 18.58 0.26
C SER A 77 7.26 17.64 1.45
N ASP A 78 6.53 16.51 1.30
CA ASP A 78 6.27 15.58 2.42
C ASP A 78 7.47 14.63 2.66
N PRO A 79 8.25 14.82 3.76
CA PRO A 79 9.42 14.00 4.04
C PRO A 79 9.05 12.59 4.55
N ASP A 80 7.81 12.39 5.01
CA ASP A 80 7.39 11.14 5.65
C ASP A 80 6.95 10.06 4.65
N LEU A 81 6.79 10.42 3.37
CA LEU A 81 6.38 9.50 2.34
C LEU A 81 7.56 8.74 1.75
N ALA A 82 7.56 7.42 1.90
CA ALA A 82 8.53 6.58 1.19
C ALA A 82 8.45 6.83 -0.33
N PRO A 83 9.59 6.90 -1.06
CA PRO A 83 9.65 7.29 -2.46
C PRO A 83 8.66 6.57 -3.37
N LYS A 84 8.54 5.24 -3.28
CA LYS A 84 7.56 4.48 -4.09
C LYS A 84 6.10 4.83 -3.75
N THR A 85 5.83 5.19 -2.48
CA THR A 85 4.51 5.66 -2.06
C THR A 85 4.23 7.05 -2.62
N LEU A 86 5.24 7.93 -2.58
CA LEU A 86 5.16 9.28 -3.13
C LEU A 86 4.89 9.25 -4.65
N GLU A 87 5.64 8.42 -5.40
CA GLU A 87 5.41 8.20 -6.83
C GLU A 87 3.96 7.76 -7.11
N ARG A 88 3.48 6.77 -6.35
CA ARG A 88 2.12 6.29 -6.52
C ARG A 88 1.07 7.35 -6.17
N TYR A 89 1.31 8.14 -5.13
CA TYR A 89 0.40 9.22 -4.75
C TYR A 89 0.39 10.34 -5.79
N ARG A 90 1.56 10.74 -6.31
CA ARG A 90 1.66 11.69 -7.42
C ARG A 90 0.91 11.19 -8.65
N GLN A 91 1.12 9.94 -9.04
CA GLN A 91 0.41 9.33 -10.16
C GLN A 91 -1.11 9.39 -9.97
N LEU A 92 -1.62 9.00 -8.80
CA LEU A 92 -3.05 9.02 -8.51
C LEU A 92 -3.60 10.46 -8.43
N ALA A 93 -2.84 11.39 -7.88
CA ALA A 93 -3.22 12.80 -7.84
C ALA A 93 -3.34 13.38 -9.25
N GLU A 94 -2.31 13.25 -10.07
CA GLU A 94 -2.27 13.83 -11.42
C GLU A 94 -3.26 13.15 -12.39
N GLN A 95 -3.43 11.83 -12.30
CA GLN A 95 -4.27 11.09 -13.26
C GLN A 95 -5.73 10.96 -12.84
N GLN A 96 -6.04 10.98 -11.52
CA GLN A 96 -7.37 10.62 -11.05
C GLN A 96 -8.06 11.71 -10.21
N ILE A 97 -7.30 12.57 -9.51
CA ILE A 97 -7.91 13.58 -8.62
C ILE A 97 -7.94 14.94 -9.30
N ILE A 98 -6.80 15.43 -9.74
CA ILE A 98 -6.64 16.79 -10.28
C ILE A 98 -7.48 17.03 -11.54
N PRO A 99 -7.62 16.11 -12.50
CA PRO A 99 -8.46 16.33 -13.68
C PRO A 99 -9.94 16.58 -13.35
N HIS A 100 -10.42 16.10 -12.21
CA HIS A 100 -11.84 16.17 -11.83
C HIS A 100 -12.12 17.18 -10.73
N LEU A 101 -11.25 17.28 -9.74
CA LEU A 101 -11.44 18.10 -8.54
C LEU A 101 -10.45 19.26 -8.43
N GLY A 102 -9.39 19.26 -9.24
CA GLY A 102 -8.23 20.14 -9.07
C GLY A 102 -8.55 21.63 -9.09
N GLY A 103 -9.51 22.07 -9.91
CA GLY A 103 -9.91 23.48 -10.01
C GLY A 103 -10.79 23.99 -8.85
N ILE A 104 -11.23 23.10 -7.97
CA ILE A 104 -12.07 23.48 -6.83
C ILE A 104 -11.19 24.09 -5.74
N ALA A 105 -11.58 25.22 -5.18
CA ALA A 105 -10.93 25.77 -3.98
C ALA A 105 -11.05 24.75 -2.83
N LEU A 106 -9.92 24.43 -2.16
CA LEU A 106 -9.81 23.37 -1.17
C LEU A 106 -10.87 23.46 -0.06
N GLN A 107 -11.14 24.70 0.39
CA GLN A 107 -12.16 24.99 1.43
C GLN A 107 -13.60 24.87 0.94
N LYS A 108 -13.82 24.81 -0.39
CA LYS A 108 -15.16 24.74 -1.01
C LYS A 108 -15.53 23.33 -1.47
N LEU A 109 -14.64 22.35 -1.31
CA LEU A 109 -14.93 20.96 -1.64
C LEU A 109 -16.07 20.43 -0.76
N ARG A 110 -17.03 19.76 -1.39
CA ARG A 110 -18.23 19.20 -0.73
C ARG A 110 -18.25 17.67 -0.82
N PRO A 111 -18.87 16.98 0.16
CA PRO A 111 -18.99 15.52 0.11
C PRO A 111 -19.65 15.01 -1.17
N ALA A 112 -20.70 15.69 -1.68
CA ALA A 112 -21.37 15.31 -2.92
C ALA A 112 -20.40 15.27 -4.10
N GLN A 113 -19.53 16.27 -4.25
CA GLN A 113 -18.53 16.30 -5.34
C GLN A 113 -17.53 15.14 -5.24
N VAL A 114 -17.13 14.75 -4.02
CA VAL A 114 -16.29 13.57 -3.80
C VAL A 114 -17.04 12.30 -4.18
N HIS A 115 -18.32 12.18 -3.84
CA HIS A 115 -19.16 11.05 -4.19
C HIS A 115 -19.29 10.90 -5.72
N ASP A 116 -19.67 11.99 -6.40
CA ASP A 116 -19.85 12.02 -7.85
C ASP A 116 -18.56 11.70 -8.58
N TRP A 117 -17.43 12.25 -8.12
CA TRP A 117 -16.10 11.93 -8.64
C TRP A 117 -15.77 10.43 -8.58
N LEU A 118 -16.08 9.75 -7.46
CA LEU A 118 -15.88 8.29 -7.38
C LEU A 118 -16.73 7.55 -8.41
N GLY A 119 -17.97 8.00 -8.64
CA GLY A 119 -18.86 7.47 -9.68
C GLY A 119 -18.29 7.65 -11.09
N VAL A 120 -17.73 8.83 -11.39
CA VAL A 120 -17.07 9.11 -12.68
C VAL A 120 -15.88 8.18 -12.89
N LEU A 121 -15.02 7.99 -11.87
CA LEU A 121 -13.86 7.10 -11.96
C LEU A 121 -14.24 5.65 -12.22
N LEU A 122 -15.29 5.16 -11.57
CA LEU A 122 -15.80 3.79 -11.77
C LEU A 122 -16.33 3.56 -13.18
N LYS A 123 -16.90 4.61 -13.83
CA LYS A 123 -17.48 4.49 -15.18
C LYS A 123 -16.47 4.70 -16.29
N GLY A 124 -15.48 5.59 -16.10
CA GLY A 124 -14.61 6.02 -17.20
C GLY A 124 -13.29 6.69 -16.80
N GLY A 125 -12.83 6.54 -15.57
CA GLY A 125 -11.60 7.17 -15.06
C GLY A 125 -10.28 6.61 -15.58
N GLY A 126 -10.30 5.53 -16.36
CA GLY A 126 -9.10 4.91 -16.91
C GLY A 126 -8.68 5.48 -18.27
N LYS A 127 -7.51 5.08 -18.75
CA LYS A 127 -6.98 5.48 -20.05
C LYS A 127 -7.98 5.13 -21.16
N GLY A 128 -8.30 6.10 -22.01
CA GLY A 128 -9.28 5.94 -23.10
C GLY A 128 -10.73 5.77 -22.62
N GLY A 129 -11.08 6.34 -21.44
CA GLY A 129 -12.45 6.29 -20.90
C GLY A 129 -12.86 4.94 -20.33
N ARG A 130 -11.93 4.03 -20.05
CA ARG A 130 -12.24 2.70 -19.48
C ARG A 130 -12.60 2.80 -17.99
N PRO A 131 -13.49 1.96 -17.49
CA PRO A 131 -13.77 1.86 -16.06
C PRO A 131 -12.51 1.56 -15.25
N LEU A 132 -12.38 2.20 -14.08
CA LEU A 132 -11.38 1.82 -13.09
C LEU A 132 -11.94 0.79 -12.12
N SER A 133 -11.08 -0.12 -11.65
CA SER A 133 -11.46 -1.06 -10.60
C SER A 133 -11.79 -0.32 -9.29
N ALA A 134 -12.75 -0.85 -8.52
CA ALA A 134 -13.10 -0.34 -7.20
C ALA A 134 -11.88 -0.17 -6.27
N ARG A 135 -10.90 -1.08 -6.38
CA ARG A 135 -9.62 -1.01 -5.66
C ARG A 135 -8.80 0.23 -6.05
N THR A 136 -8.69 0.53 -7.35
CA THR A 136 -7.96 1.71 -7.84
C THR A 136 -8.65 3.00 -7.41
N VAL A 137 -9.99 3.07 -7.53
CA VAL A 137 -10.80 4.20 -7.07
C VAL A 137 -10.67 4.40 -5.55
N GLY A 138 -10.70 3.31 -4.78
CA GLY A 138 -10.45 3.34 -3.33
C GLY A 138 -9.06 3.87 -2.97
N HIS A 139 -8.04 3.57 -3.78
CA HIS A 139 -6.68 4.13 -3.59
C HIS A 139 -6.66 5.63 -3.89
N ALA A 140 -7.28 6.10 -4.97
CA ALA A 140 -7.38 7.54 -5.29
C ALA A 140 -8.09 8.31 -4.15
N ARG A 141 -9.24 7.77 -3.67
CA ARG A 141 -9.95 8.34 -2.51
C ARG A 141 -9.06 8.41 -1.27
N ARG A 142 -8.26 7.37 -1.00
CA ARG A 142 -7.33 7.36 0.15
C ARG A 142 -6.28 8.45 0.05
N VAL A 143 -5.76 8.73 -1.16
CA VAL A 143 -4.82 9.84 -1.38
C VAL A 143 -5.48 11.17 -1.09
N LEU A 144 -6.67 11.43 -1.64
CA LEU A 144 -7.44 12.64 -1.35
C LEU A 144 -7.71 12.77 0.15
N HIS A 145 -8.22 11.72 0.79
CA HIS A 145 -8.50 11.71 2.22
C HIS A 145 -7.26 12.05 3.06
N ARG A 146 -6.11 11.45 2.74
CA ARG A 146 -4.84 11.70 3.45
C ARG A 146 -4.34 13.14 3.25
N GLY A 147 -4.47 13.68 2.05
CA GLY A 147 -4.18 15.09 1.77
C GLY A 147 -5.07 16.02 2.58
N LEU A 148 -6.38 15.76 2.60
CA LEU A 148 -7.34 16.55 3.39
C LEU A 148 -7.12 16.40 4.91
N GLU A 149 -6.72 15.24 5.43
CA GLU A 149 -6.32 15.07 6.83
C GLU A 149 -5.10 15.92 7.19
N ARG A 150 -4.13 16.01 6.28
CA ARG A 150 -2.98 16.89 6.47
C ARG A 150 -3.41 18.36 6.45
N ALA A 151 -4.26 18.75 5.49
CA ALA A 151 -4.82 20.12 5.41
C ALA A 151 -5.59 20.50 6.67
N LEU A 152 -6.35 19.56 7.24
CA LEU A 152 -7.05 19.73 8.51
C LEU A 152 -6.08 19.95 9.68
N ARG A 153 -5.03 19.13 9.79
CA ARG A 153 -4.01 19.28 10.85
C ARG A 153 -3.19 20.57 10.72
N LEU A 154 -3.07 21.10 9.51
CA LEU A 154 -2.40 22.38 9.22
C LEU A 154 -3.40 23.56 9.27
N GLU A 155 -4.62 23.35 9.72
CA GLU A 155 -5.68 24.37 9.83
C GLU A 155 -5.96 25.11 8.52
N ILE A 156 -5.66 24.49 7.37
CA ILE A 156 -5.98 25.03 6.04
C ILE A 156 -7.48 24.83 5.72
N ILE A 157 -8.09 23.78 6.27
CA ILE A 157 -9.52 23.47 6.18
C ILE A 157 -10.08 23.16 7.56
N SER A 158 -11.37 23.42 7.78
CA SER A 158 -12.05 23.14 9.05
C SER A 158 -12.55 21.70 9.18
N ARG A 159 -12.67 20.96 8.06
CA ARG A 159 -13.14 19.56 8.05
C ARG A 159 -12.63 18.78 6.84
N ASN A 160 -12.42 17.49 7.01
CA ASN A 160 -12.14 16.57 5.91
C ASN A 160 -13.44 15.98 5.35
N VAL A 161 -13.90 16.49 4.22
CA VAL A 161 -15.15 16.07 3.58
C VAL A 161 -15.12 14.63 3.04
N ALA A 162 -13.92 14.09 2.76
CA ALA A 162 -13.79 12.72 2.31
C ALA A 162 -14.07 11.68 3.43
N ARG A 163 -14.15 12.10 4.71
CA ARG A 163 -14.59 11.21 5.80
C ARG A 163 -16.04 10.74 5.61
N ALA A 164 -16.89 11.62 5.12
CA ALA A 164 -18.31 11.35 4.92
C ALA A 164 -18.62 10.45 3.71
N VAL A 165 -17.63 10.21 2.84
CA VAL A 165 -17.85 9.43 1.62
C VAL A 165 -17.09 8.10 1.73
N PRO A 166 -17.75 6.94 1.83
CA PRO A 166 -17.08 5.64 1.93
C PRO A 166 -16.34 5.30 0.65
N ALA A 167 -15.31 4.45 0.77
CA ALA A 167 -14.66 3.86 -0.41
C ALA A 167 -15.60 2.88 -1.12
N PRO A 168 -15.49 2.72 -2.44
CA PRO A 168 -16.22 1.68 -3.14
C PRO A 168 -15.93 0.29 -2.56
N LYS A 169 -16.95 -0.54 -2.46
CA LYS A 169 -16.80 -1.93 -2.01
C LYS A 169 -15.90 -2.69 -2.98
N VAL A 170 -14.91 -3.37 -2.44
CA VAL A 170 -14.04 -4.28 -3.18
C VAL A 170 -14.46 -5.69 -2.82
N ASN A 171 -14.96 -6.44 -3.78
CA ASN A 171 -15.22 -7.86 -3.56
C ASN A 171 -13.87 -8.55 -3.29
N ALA A 172 -13.82 -9.33 -2.23
CA ALA A 172 -12.67 -10.18 -1.97
C ALA A 172 -12.54 -11.18 -3.12
N THR A 173 -11.46 -11.10 -3.87
CA THR A 173 -11.10 -12.16 -4.82
C THR A 173 -10.26 -13.16 -4.06
N GLU A 174 -10.60 -14.43 -4.20
CA GLU A 174 -9.73 -15.51 -3.73
C GLU A 174 -8.34 -15.35 -4.33
N VAL A 175 -7.35 -15.68 -3.55
CA VAL A 175 -5.96 -15.58 -4.00
C VAL A 175 -5.66 -16.83 -4.82
N ASP A 176 -5.24 -16.64 -6.07
CA ASP A 176 -4.77 -17.75 -6.90
C ASP A 176 -3.56 -18.41 -6.22
N ILE A 177 -3.67 -19.69 -5.92
CA ILE A 177 -2.61 -20.54 -5.34
C ILE A 177 -2.41 -21.77 -6.21
N LEU A 178 -1.23 -22.36 -6.14
CA LEU A 178 -0.94 -23.64 -6.80
C LEU A 178 -1.30 -24.80 -5.86
N SER A 179 -1.93 -25.85 -6.39
CA SER A 179 -2.06 -27.13 -5.70
C SER A 179 -0.67 -27.84 -5.63
N ALA A 180 -0.56 -28.89 -4.80
CA ALA A 180 0.67 -29.68 -4.71
C ALA A 180 1.08 -30.27 -6.07
N GLU A 181 0.11 -30.78 -6.84
CA GLU A 181 0.32 -31.31 -8.20
C GLU A 181 0.82 -30.21 -9.15
N GLN A 182 0.17 -29.03 -9.10
CA GLN A 182 0.55 -27.89 -9.92
C GLN A 182 1.94 -27.36 -9.56
N ILE A 183 2.37 -27.42 -8.29
CA ILE A 183 3.75 -27.08 -7.90
C ILE A 183 4.72 -28.04 -8.59
N GLY A 184 4.47 -29.36 -8.56
CA GLY A 184 5.28 -30.37 -9.23
C GLY A 184 5.38 -30.13 -10.74
N ASP A 185 4.26 -29.88 -11.41
CA ASP A 185 4.20 -29.59 -12.85
C ASP A 185 4.97 -28.30 -13.21
N VAL A 186 4.76 -27.23 -12.43
CA VAL A 186 5.51 -25.96 -12.61
C VAL A 186 7.01 -26.17 -12.50
N LEU A 187 7.47 -26.90 -11.48
CA LEU A 187 8.90 -27.14 -11.28
C LEU A 187 9.48 -28.03 -12.37
N HIS A 188 8.75 -29.07 -12.80
CA HIS A 188 9.16 -29.92 -13.91
C HIS A 188 9.30 -29.12 -15.21
N LYS A 189 8.29 -28.35 -15.57
CA LYS A 189 8.29 -27.51 -16.79
C LYS A 189 9.31 -26.38 -16.74
N LEU A 190 9.75 -25.97 -15.57
CA LEU A 190 10.78 -24.94 -15.40
C LEU A 190 12.19 -25.48 -15.44
N ASN A 191 12.40 -26.78 -15.44
CA ASN A 191 13.75 -27.37 -15.47
C ASN A 191 14.56 -26.79 -16.65
N GLY A 192 15.80 -26.38 -16.38
CA GLY A 192 16.66 -25.69 -17.36
C GLY A 192 16.30 -24.24 -17.65
N ASN A 193 15.26 -23.68 -17.06
CA ASN A 193 14.91 -22.27 -17.23
C ASN A 193 15.68 -21.40 -16.22
N PRO A 194 16.20 -20.21 -16.59
CA PRO A 194 16.92 -19.32 -15.68
C PRO A 194 16.09 -18.89 -14.44
N LEU A 195 14.76 -18.92 -14.50
CA LEU A 195 13.88 -18.61 -13.36
C LEU A 195 13.70 -19.80 -12.40
N TYR A 196 14.14 -21.01 -12.75
CA TYR A 196 13.96 -22.20 -11.91
C TYR A 196 14.47 -22.01 -10.47
N PRO A 197 15.73 -21.59 -10.24
CA PRO A 197 16.25 -21.43 -8.88
C PRO A 197 15.45 -20.39 -8.06
N ILE A 198 15.05 -19.29 -8.68
CA ILE A 198 14.33 -18.21 -8.00
C ILE A 198 12.89 -18.62 -7.67
N VAL A 199 12.23 -19.44 -8.51
CA VAL A 199 10.88 -19.98 -8.27
C VAL A 199 10.90 -21.03 -7.17
N VAL A 200 11.85 -21.98 -7.20
CA VAL A 200 12.06 -22.95 -6.12
C VAL A 200 12.29 -22.24 -4.79
N PHE A 201 13.16 -21.23 -4.79
CA PHE A 201 13.42 -20.43 -3.60
C PHE A 201 12.18 -19.67 -3.10
N ALA A 202 11.41 -19.07 -4.00
CA ALA A 202 10.18 -18.35 -3.67
C ALA A 202 9.12 -19.27 -3.03
N LEU A 203 8.93 -20.47 -3.61
CA LEU A 203 8.02 -21.50 -3.09
C LEU A 203 8.51 -22.04 -1.74
N GLY A 204 9.81 -22.29 -1.57
CA GLY A 204 10.36 -22.87 -0.34
C GLY A 204 10.45 -21.90 0.83
N THR A 205 10.48 -20.58 0.59
CA THR A 205 10.69 -19.57 1.65
C THR A 205 9.50 -18.64 1.89
N GLY A 206 8.63 -18.47 0.90
CA GLY A 206 7.55 -17.48 0.95
C GLY A 206 8.02 -16.03 1.04
N MET A 207 9.28 -15.73 0.72
CA MET A 207 9.82 -14.37 0.74
C MET A 207 9.11 -13.46 -0.28
N ARG A 208 9.06 -12.16 0.02
CA ARG A 208 8.50 -11.18 -0.91
C ARG A 208 9.44 -11.00 -2.11
N ARG A 209 8.88 -10.71 -3.29
CA ARG A 209 9.62 -10.46 -4.52
C ARG A 209 10.83 -9.52 -4.32
N GLY A 210 10.60 -8.37 -3.69
CA GLY A 210 11.70 -7.43 -3.42
C GLY A 210 12.74 -7.94 -2.41
N GLU A 211 12.37 -8.79 -1.47
CA GLU A 211 13.29 -9.47 -0.54
C GLU A 211 14.17 -10.46 -1.31
N ILE A 212 13.59 -11.21 -2.26
CA ILE A 212 14.32 -12.16 -3.12
C ILE A 212 15.29 -11.42 -4.04
N CYS A 213 14.84 -10.37 -4.74
CA CYS A 213 15.71 -9.55 -5.60
C CYS A 213 16.83 -8.85 -4.82
N GLY A 214 16.61 -8.55 -3.55
CA GLY A 214 17.58 -7.89 -2.68
C GLY A 214 18.49 -8.84 -1.89
N LEU A 215 18.30 -10.17 -2.02
CA LEU A 215 19.05 -11.15 -1.24
C LEU A 215 20.51 -11.22 -1.66
N ALA A 216 21.41 -11.12 -0.69
CA ALA A 216 22.85 -11.30 -0.87
C ALA A 216 23.31 -12.64 -0.32
N TRP A 217 24.42 -13.17 -0.85
CA TRP A 217 25.00 -14.44 -0.39
C TRP A 217 25.40 -14.42 1.08
N GLY A 218 25.83 -13.27 1.63
CA GLY A 218 26.15 -13.14 3.05
C GLY A 218 24.96 -13.34 4.00
N ALA A 219 23.73 -13.23 3.48
CA ALA A 219 22.51 -13.50 4.25
C ALA A 219 22.03 -14.95 4.13
N VAL A 220 22.73 -15.80 3.35
CA VAL A 220 22.39 -17.24 3.13
C VAL A 220 23.45 -18.12 3.76
N ASP A 221 23.06 -18.93 4.73
CA ASP A 221 23.90 -19.96 5.34
C ASP A 221 23.42 -21.33 4.84
N LEU A 222 24.11 -21.86 3.82
CA LEU A 222 23.73 -23.15 3.20
C LEU A 222 24.04 -24.36 4.08
N ASP A 223 24.94 -24.22 5.05
CA ASP A 223 25.30 -25.32 5.96
C ASP A 223 24.30 -25.42 7.10
N LYS A 224 23.84 -24.29 7.61
CA LYS A 224 22.74 -24.24 8.60
C LYS A 224 21.35 -24.27 7.96
N ALA A 225 21.28 -24.34 6.63
CA ALA A 225 20.02 -24.26 5.87
C ALA A 225 19.15 -23.08 6.30
N LEU A 226 19.72 -21.87 6.36
CA LEU A 226 19.07 -20.67 6.88
C LEU A 226 19.26 -19.48 5.95
N VAL A 227 18.23 -18.66 5.80
CA VAL A 227 18.30 -17.36 5.12
C VAL A 227 17.80 -16.25 6.04
N ARG A 228 18.53 -15.13 6.08
CA ARG A 228 18.14 -13.91 6.82
C ARG A 228 17.56 -12.89 5.87
N VAL A 229 16.39 -12.34 6.21
CA VAL A 229 15.75 -11.25 5.48
C VAL A 229 16.17 -9.94 6.13
N GLU A 230 17.12 -9.23 5.52
CA GLU A 230 17.73 -8.02 6.07
C GLU A 230 17.40 -6.78 5.24
N ARG A 231 17.16 -6.96 3.94
CA ARG A 231 16.87 -5.87 3.00
C ARG A 231 15.87 -6.30 1.92
N SER A 232 15.35 -5.33 1.21
CA SER A 232 14.45 -5.52 0.08
C SER A 232 14.82 -4.54 -1.01
N MET A 233 14.79 -4.97 -2.24
CA MET A 233 14.97 -4.11 -3.41
C MET A 233 13.63 -3.53 -3.83
N GLU A 234 13.61 -2.24 -4.15
CA GLU A 234 12.47 -1.60 -4.81
C GLU A 234 12.94 -0.79 -6.02
N GLU A 235 12.07 -0.70 -7.00
CA GLU A 235 12.26 0.08 -8.21
C GLU A 235 11.46 1.38 -8.09
N THR A 236 12.14 2.52 -8.27
CA THR A 236 11.57 3.86 -8.27
C THR A 236 11.89 4.56 -9.57
N ALA A 237 11.31 5.72 -9.84
CA ALA A 237 11.66 6.54 -11.00
C ALA A 237 13.15 6.96 -11.00
N ALA A 238 13.77 7.04 -9.83
CA ALA A 238 15.20 7.31 -9.67
C ALA A 238 16.10 6.07 -9.85
N GLY A 239 15.51 4.89 -10.10
CA GLY A 239 16.22 3.62 -10.27
C GLY A 239 15.99 2.62 -9.14
N LEU A 240 16.86 1.60 -9.11
CA LEU A 240 16.82 0.54 -8.10
C LEU A 240 17.47 1.03 -6.81
N ARG A 241 16.87 0.65 -5.69
CA ARG A 241 17.44 0.92 -4.37
C ARG A 241 17.18 -0.21 -3.39
N PHE A 242 18.09 -0.40 -2.45
CA PHE A 242 17.87 -1.26 -1.30
C PHE A 242 17.25 -0.46 -0.15
N LYS A 243 16.36 -1.11 0.58
CA LYS A 243 15.75 -0.57 1.79
C LYS A 243 15.65 -1.65 2.86
N PRO A 244 15.64 -1.30 4.15
CA PRO A 244 15.30 -2.26 5.19
C PRO A 244 13.87 -2.77 5.00
N PRO A 245 13.51 -3.94 5.54
CA PRO A 245 12.13 -4.39 5.59
C PRO A 245 11.23 -3.35 6.25
N LYS A 246 10.02 -3.18 5.71
CA LYS A 246 9.08 -2.12 6.12
C LYS A 246 8.65 -2.17 7.59
N THR A 247 8.72 -3.35 8.21
CA THR A 247 8.31 -3.57 9.60
C THR A 247 9.39 -4.39 10.33
N ARG A 248 9.41 -4.31 11.66
CA ARG A 248 10.28 -5.16 12.50
C ARG A 248 10.07 -6.65 12.23
N ALA A 249 8.83 -7.09 12.02
CA ALA A 249 8.48 -8.46 11.63
C ALA A 249 8.99 -8.86 10.24
N GLY A 250 9.36 -7.89 9.40
CA GLY A 250 10.00 -8.15 8.11
C GLY A 250 11.42 -8.66 8.24
N ARG A 251 12.16 -8.29 9.31
CA ARG A 251 13.46 -8.87 9.65
C ARG A 251 13.22 -10.21 10.32
N ARG A 252 13.60 -11.27 9.66
CA ARG A 252 13.37 -12.64 10.11
C ARG A 252 14.39 -13.60 9.51
N SER A 253 14.56 -14.74 10.13
CA SER A 253 15.25 -15.88 9.57
C SER A 253 14.23 -16.92 9.10
N VAL A 254 14.53 -17.57 7.97
CA VAL A 254 13.68 -18.58 7.37
C VAL A 254 14.54 -19.82 7.12
N SER A 255 14.15 -20.97 7.69
CA SER A 255 14.79 -22.26 7.42
C SER A 255 14.51 -22.70 5.98
N LEU A 256 15.56 -23.21 5.32
CA LEU A 256 15.49 -23.68 3.94
C LEU A 256 15.20 -25.19 3.92
N PRO A 257 14.24 -25.64 3.11
CA PRO A 257 14.08 -27.08 2.82
C PRO A 257 15.33 -27.64 2.12
N PRO A 258 15.66 -28.93 2.32
CA PRO A 258 16.86 -29.54 1.71
C PRO A 258 16.96 -29.35 0.21
N ASN A 259 15.87 -29.57 -0.53
CA ASN A 259 15.83 -29.37 -1.99
C ASN A 259 16.11 -27.92 -2.40
N VAL A 260 15.74 -26.93 -1.60
CA VAL A 260 16.07 -25.50 -1.86
C VAL A 260 17.56 -25.26 -1.66
N VAL A 261 18.17 -25.89 -0.65
CA VAL A 261 19.62 -25.82 -0.40
C VAL A 261 20.40 -26.40 -1.59
N ASP A 262 19.97 -27.56 -2.10
CA ASP A 262 20.62 -28.22 -3.24
C ASP A 262 20.54 -27.36 -4.51
N VAL A 263 19.36 -26.79 -4.78
CA VAL A 263 19.16 -25.86 -5.90
C VAL A 263 20.04 -24.62 -5.75
N LEU A 264 20.15 -24.05 -4.54
CA LEU A 264 21.01 -22.89 -4.31
C LEU A 264 22.49 -23.21 -4.43
N ARG A 265 22.94 -24.41 -4.01
CA ARG A 265 24.33 -24.85 -4.21
C ARG A 265 24.65 -25.00 -5.71
N ALA A 266 23.75 -25.59 -6.48
CA ALA A 266 23.89 -25.68 -7.94
C ALA A 266 23.91 -24.26 -8.56
N HIS A 267 22.93 -23.44 -8.24
CA HIS A 267 22.85 -22.07 -8.72
C HIS A 267 24.10 -21.23 -8.41
N ARG A 268 24.68 -21.39 -7.21
CA ARG A 268 25.92 -20.71 -6.84
C ARG A 268 27.09 -21.15 -7.71
N ARG A 269 27.21 -22.46 -8.04
CA ARG A 269 28.24 -22.93 -8.95
C ARG A 269 28.10 -22.36 -10.36
N ASP A 270 26.87 -22.35 -10.89
CA ASP A 270 26.57 -21.81 -12.21
C ASP A 270 26.85 -20.31 -12.28
N GLN A 271 26.44 -19.57 -11.25
CA GLN A 271 26.70 -18.13 -11.12
C GLN A 271 28.21 -17.85 -11.06
N MET A 272 28.99 -18.67 -10.34
CA MET A 272 30.46 -18.53 -10.28
C MET A 272 31.10 -18.75 -11.63
N ALA A 273 30.67 -19.77 -12.37
CA ALA A 273 31.18 -20.04 -13.74
C ALA A 273 30.85 -18.84 -14.67
N GLN A 274 29.62 -18.32 -14.60
CA GLN A 274 29.20 -17.14 -15.39
C GLN A 274 30.00 -15.89 -15.02
N ARG A 275 30.26 -15.62 -13.74
CA ARG A 275 31.07 -14.49 -13.29
C ARG A 275 32.51 -14.56 -13.80
N LEU A 276 33.10 -15.76 -13.86
CA LEU A 276 34.43 -15.97 -14.43
C LEU A 276 34.46 -15.62 -15.92
N LEU A 277 33.44 -16.04 -16.68
CA LEU A 277 33.30 -15.68 -18.10
C LEU A 277 33.16 -14.16 -18.32
N LEU A 278 32.54 -13.46 -17.38
CA LEU A 278 32.39 -12.00 -17.40
C LEU A 278 33.61 -11.24 -16.83
N GLY A 279 34.64 -11.93 -16.36
CA GLY A 279 35.82 -11.31 -15.75
C GLY A 279 35.57 -10.67 -14.37
N LEU A 280 34.46 -11.00 -13.70
CA LEU A 280 34.05 -10.39 -12.44
C LEU A 280 34.63 -11.07 -11.18
N GLY A 281 35.43 -12.13 -11.35
CA GLY A 281 36.00 -12.86 -10.23
C GLY A 281 34.99 -13.61 -9.36
N ARG A 282 35.40 -14.02 -8.16
CA ARG A 282 34.51 -14.72 -7.21
C ARG A 282 33.46 -13.83 -6.61
N ALA A 283 32.26 -14.37 -6.40
CA ALA A 283 31.19 -13.66 -5.71
C ALA A 283 31.55 -13.43 -4.23
N GLY A 284 31.42 -12.19 -3.78
CA GLY A 284 31.55 -11.80 -2.37
C GLY A 284 30.25 -11.98 -1.59
N THR A 285 30.30 -11.61 -0.32
CA THR A 285 29.14 -11.68 0.59
C THR A 285 28.01 -10.73 0.21
N ASP A 286 28.35 -9.59 -0.41
CA ASP A 286 27.38 -8.56 -0.81
C ASP A 286 26.75 -8.80 -2.19
N ASP A 287 27.32 -9.73 -2.96
CA ASP A 287 26.79 -10.10 -4.28
C ASP A 287 25.41 -10.74 -4.16
N LEU A 288 24.53 -10.37 -5.09
CA LEU A 288 23.16 -10.87 -5.12
C LEU A 288 23.09 -12.35 -5.44
N VAL A 289 22.19 -13.04 -4.76
CA VAL A 289 21.90 -14.46 -5.02
C VAL A 289 21.26 -14.63 -6.40
N PHE A 290 20.38 -13.73 -6.79
CA PHE A 290 19.62 -13.79 -8.04
C PHE A 290 19.82 -12.51 -8.88
N PRO A 291 20.99 -12.28 -9.48
CA PRO A 291 21.21 -11.20 -10.42
C PRO A 291 20.68 -11.55 -11.81
N LEU A 292 20.75 -10.60 -12.74
CA LEU A 292 20.63 -10.83 -14.18
C LEU A 292 21.91 -11.53 -14.71
N ALA A 293 21.86 -11.96 -15.99
CA ALA A 293 22.97 -12.67 -16.64
C ALA A 293 24.26 -11.84 -16.72
N ASP A 294 24.16 -10.52 -16.75
CA ASP A 294 25.27 -9.56 -16.75
C ASP A 294 25.75 -9.20 -15.33
N ALA A 295 25.31 -9.94 -14.32
CA ALA A 295 25.52 -9.71 -12.90
C ALA A 295 24.88 -8.43 -12.34
N SER A 296 24.13 -7.66 -13.12
CA SER A 296 23.39 -6.50 -12.64
C SER A 296 22.19 -6.92 -11.76
N PRO A 297 21.70 -6.03 -10.87
CA PRO A 297 20.56 -6.35 -10.03
C PRO A 297 19.31 -6.67 -10.85
N TYR A 298 18.58 -7.70 -10.47
CA TYR A 298 17.30 -8.07 -11.10
C TYR A 298 16.18 -7.14 -10.63
N PRO A 299 15.65 -6.23 -11.49
CA PRO A 299 14.58 -5.34 -11.09
C PRO A 299 13.31 -6.11 -10.70
N PRO A 300 12.68 -5.82 -9.56
CA PRO A 300 11.49 -6.57 -9.11
C PRO A 300 10.34 -6.57 -10.12
N ASP A 301 10.10 -5.45 -10.82
CA ASP A 301 9.03 -5.39 -11.81
C ASP A 301 9.38 -6.19 -13.08
N LYS A 302 10.68 -6.26 -13.47
CA LYS A 302 11.15 -7.13 -14.55
C LYS A 302 10.95 -8.61 -14.20
N LEU A 303 11.29 -9.03 -12.97
CA LEU A 303 11.05 -10.41 -12.52
C LEU A 303 9.58 -10.82 -12.66
N SER A 304 8.64 -9.93 -12.29
CA SER A 304 7.22 -10.24 -12.47
C SER A 304 6.80 -10.32 -13.93
N ARG A 305 7.38 -9.50 -14.82
CA ARG A 305 7.12 -9.59 -16.26
C ARG A 305 7.66 -10.87 -16.87
N ASP A 306 8.91 -11.21 -16.52
CA ASP A 306 9.57 -12.41 -17.01
C ASP A 306 8.85 -13.69 -16.52
N TRP A 307 8.42 -13.72 -15.26
CA TRP A 307 7.52 -14.78 -14.75
C TRP A 307 6.22 -14.88 -15.56
N GLY A 308 5.54 -13.75 -15.81
CA GLY A 308 4.32 -13.75 -16.62
C GLY A 308 4.55 -14.22 -18.07
N ASN A 309 5.73 -13.95 -18.64
CA ASN A 309 6.12 -14.46 -19.95
C ASN A 309 6.31 -15.98 -19.92
N VAL A 310 7.00 -16.50 -18.91
CA VAL A 310 7.24 -17.95 -18.73
C VAL A 310 5.91 -18.68 -18.48
N VAL A 311 5.03 -18.13 -17.64
CA VAL A 311 3.69 -18.71 -17.40
C VAL A 311 2.94 -18.88 -18.72
N ARG A 312 2.96 -17.89 -19.60
CA ARG A 312 2.29 -17.96 -20.92
C ARG A 312 3.00 -18.93 -21.88
N SER A 313 4.33 -18.83 -22.01
CA SER A 313 5.09 -19.62 -23.01
C SER A 313 5.13 -21.12 -22.69
N ARG A 314 5.02 -21.47 -21.39
CA ARG A 314 5.06 -22.87 -20.93
C ARG A 314 3.69 -23.41 -20.50
N SER A 315 2.63 -22.67 -20.78
CA SER A 315 1.24 -23.03 -20.42
C SER A 315 1.11 -23.44 -18.94
N LEU A 316 1.72 -22.66 -18.06
CA LEU A 316 1.63 -22.85 -16.61
C LEU A 316 0.29 -22.29 -16.06
N PRO A 317 -0.17 -22.70 -14.87
CA PRO A 317 -1.28 -22.08 -14.19
C PRO A 317 -1.10 -20.55 -14.08
N LYS A 318 -2.14 -19.78 -14.36
CA LYS A 318 -2.11 -18.31 -14.40
C LYS A 318 -2.00 -17.72 -13.00
N VAL A 319 -0.83 -17.81 -12.41
CA VAL A 319 -0.53 -17.23 -11.10
C VAL A 319 0.52 -16.13 -11.21
N SER A 320 0.38 -15.06 -10.43
CA SER A 320 1.39 -14.02 -10.33
C SER A 320 2.64 -14.52 -9.57
N PHE A 321 3.79 -13.85 -9.74
CA PHE A 321 4.98 -14.19 -8.93
C PHE A 321 4.72 -14.08 -7.42
N HIS A 322 3.87 -13.14 -7.01
CA HIS A 322 3.48 -13.00 -5.61
C HIS A 322 2.60 -14.15 -5.12
N ALA A 323 1.86 -14.79 -6.00
CA ALA A 323 1.04 -15.97 -5.69
C ALA A 323 1.89 -17.18 -5.23
N LEU A 324 3.18 -17.27 -5.61
CA LEU A 324 4.08 -18.29 -5.09
C LEU A 324 4.24 -18.18 -3.55
N ARG A 325 4.26 -16.96 -3.03
CA ARG A 325 4.24 -16.73 -1.58
C ARG A 325 2.91 -17.11 -0.95
N HIS A 326 1.79 -16.87 -1.61
CA HIS A 326 0.48 -17.30 -1.16
C HIS A 326 0.39 -18.83 -1.16
N THR A 327 0.91 -19.48 -2.18
CA THR A 327 1.05 -20.95 -2.27
C THR A 327 1.86 -21.49 -1.10
N HIS A 328 3.03 -20.89 -0.79
CA HIS A 328 3.83 -21.28 0.37
C HIS A 328 3.03 -21.19 1.69
N ALA A 329 2.34 -20.06 1.91
CA ALA A 329 1.55 -19.88 3.12
C ALA A 329 0.39 -20.90 3.22
N SER A 330 -0.30 -21.15 2.11
CA SER A 330 -1.39 -22.12 2.04
C SER A 330 -0.91 -23.55 2.29
N ALA A 331 0.27 -23.92 1.76
CA ALA A 331 0.86 -25.23 2.04
C ALA A 331 1.22 -25.43 3.52
N LEU A 332 1.70 -24.39 4.21
CA LEU A 332 1.96 -24.45 5.66
C LEU A 332 0.66 -24.60 6.47
N ILE A 333 -0.40 -23.91 6.07
CA ILE A 333 -1.71 -24.01 6.71
C ILE A 333 -2.29 -25.41 6.50
N ALA A 334 -2.22 -25.93 5.28
CA ALA A 334 -2.64 -27.29 4.96
C ALA A 334 -1.86 -28.35 5.76
N ALA A 335 -0.57 -28.11 6.01
CA ALA A 335 0.26 -28.93 6.89
C ALA A 335 -0.06 -28.77 8.40
N GLY A 336 -1.06 -27.98 8.77
CA GLY A 336 -1.53 -27.82 10.13
C GLY A 336 -0.79 -26.79 10.99
N LEU A 337 0.08 -25.97 10.41
CA LEU A 337 0.77 -24.91 11.16
C LEU A 337 -0.24 -23.85 11.63
N ASP A 338 -0.05 -23.36 12.85
CA ASP A 338 -0.86 -22.30 13.42
C ASP A 338 -0.62 -20.94 12.74
N VAL A 339 -1.59 -20.04 12.86
CA VAL A 339 -1.59 -18.73 12.21
C VAL A 339 -0.41 -17.85 12.64
N VAL A 340 0.07 -17.98 13.89
CA VAL A 340 1.17 -17.17 14.41
C VAL A 340 2.49 -17.61 13.76
N SER A 341 2.72 -18.93 13.68
CA SER A 341 3.88 -19.54 13.03
C SER A 341 3.94 -19.20 11.54
N VAL A 342 2.83 -19.34 10.82
CA VAL A 342 2.73 -18.93 9.41
C VAL A 342 3.02 -17.44 9.26
N SER A 343 2.37 -16.58 10.08
CA SER A 343 2.54 -15.12 10.04
C SER A 343 4.00 -14.70 10.27
N LYS A 344 4.68 -15.30 11.27
CA LYS A 344 6.10 -15.05 11.56
C LYS A 344 6.98 -15.47 10.40
N ARG A 345 6.79 -16.67 9.85
CA ARG A 345 7.61 -17.20 8.75
C ARG A 345 7.51 -16.33 7.50
N ILE A 346 6.31 -15.91 7.10
CA ILE A 346 6.14 -15.05 5.92
C ILE A 346 6.38 -13.56 6.23
N GLY A 347 6.51 -13.16 7.50
CA GLY A 347 6.81 -11.78 7.92
C GLY A 347 5.64 -10.83 7.70
N HIS A 348 4.44 -11.19 8.10
CA HIS A 348 3.31 -10.27 8.22
C HIS A 348 3.45 -9.41 9.49
N ALA A 349 2.91 -8.19 9.44
CA ALA A 349 2.99 -7.26 10.56
C ALA A 349 2.23 -7.78 11.81
N SER A 350 1.18 -8.58 11.59
CA SER A 350 0.41 -9.25 12.65
C SER A 350 -0.27 -10.51 12.10
N PRO A 351 -0.63 -11.48 12.98
CA PRO A 351 -1.43 -12.65 12.61
C PRO A 351 -2.78 -12.29 11.98
N ALA A 352 -3.37 -11.15 12.34
CA ALA A 352 -4.62 -10.67 11.76
C ALA A 352 -4.52 -10.48 10.23
N VAL A 353 -3.37 -10.06 9.71
CA VAL A 353 -3.14 -9.97 8.26
C VAL A 353 -3.20 -11.36 7.60
N THR A 354 -2.63 -12.38 8.25
CA THR A 354 -2.69 -13.77 7.76
C THR A 354 -4.13 -14.28 7.77
N LEU A 355 -4.88 -14.05 8.84
CA LEU A 355 -6.30 -14.42 8.91
C LEU A 355 -7.13 -13.69 7.84
N THR A 356 -6.93 -12.40 7.63
CA THR A 356 -7.68 -11.66 6.59
C THR A 356 -7.53 -12.27 5.20
N ILE A 357 -6.37 -12.87 4.90
CA ILE A 357 -6.07 -13.44 3.57
C ILE A 357 -6.45 -14.92 3.51
N TYR A 358 -6.20 -15.69 4.57
CA TYR A 358 -6.22 -17.15 4.55
C TYR A 358 -7.22 -17.78 5.52
N ALA A 359 -8.14 -17.01 6.14
CA ALA A 359 -9.09 -17.55 7.11
C ALA A 359 -9.88 -18.76 6.57
N HIS A 360 -10.23 -18.71 5.30
CA HIS A 360 -10.98 -19.80 4.61
C HIS A 360 -10.20 -21.12 4.50
N LEU A 361 -8.86 -21.09 4.66
CA LEU A 361 -8.01 -22.29 4.62
C LEU A 361 -7.80 -22.92 6.01
N PHE A 362 -8.08 -22.16 7.08
CA PHE A 362 -8.06 -22.70 8.44
C PHE A 362 -9.38 -23.44 8.68
N GLN A 363 -9.38 -24.77 8.47
CA GLN A 363 -10.53 -25.60 8.76
C GLN A 363 -10.89 -25.52 10.24
N SER A 364 -12.19 -25.55 10.53
CA SER A 364 -12.67 -25.80 11.90
C SER A 364 -12.20 -27.20 12.31
N LYS A 365 -11.38 -27.26 13.34
CA LYS A 365 -10.91 -28.52 13.96
C LYS A 365 -11.77 -28.86 15.18
N ASP A 366 -13.07 -28.62 15.09
CA ASP A 366 -13.99 -28.80 16.21
C ASP A 366 -13.99 -30.24 16.73
N ASP A 367 -13.98 -31.22 15.81
CA ASP A 367 -13.87 -32.64 16.16
C ASP A 367 -12.57 -32.96 16.93
N MET A 368 -11.46 -32.34 16.50
CA MET A 368 -10.17 -32.49 17.21
C MET A 368 -10.19 -31.80 18.57
N ALA A 369 -10.89 -30.66 18.69
CA ALA A 369 -11.05 -29.99 19.96
C ALA A 369 -11.90 -30.82 20.91
N ALA A 370 -12.99 -31.39 20.45
CA ALA A 370 -13.83 -32.30 21.22
C ALA A 370 -13.04 -33.54 21.72
N ALA A 371 -12.27 -34.17 20.80
CA ALA A 371 -11.42 -35.31 21.16
C ALA A 371 -10.33 -34.95 22.18
N ALA A 372 -9.70 -33.77 22.04
CA ALA A 372 -8.70 -33.31 23.01
C ALA A 372 -9.29 -33.05 24.39
N ILE A 373 -10.46 -32.44 24.47
CA ILE A 373 -11.18 -32.25 25.76
C ILE A 373 -11.58 -33.57 26.34
N GLU A 374 -12.12 -34.52 25.55
CA GLU A 374 -12.43 -35.86 26.03
C GLU A 374 -11.20 -36.55 26.63
N ALA A 375 -10.06 -36.49 25.92
CA ALA A 375 -8.80 -37.06 26.43
C ALA A 375 -8.33 -36.41 27.73
N ALA A 376 -8.49 -35.09 27.87
CA ALA A 376 -8.12 -34.36 29.09
C ALA A 376 -9.03 -34.64 30.27
N MET A 377 -10.29 -35.03 30.02
CA MET A 377 -11.29 -35.37 31.04
C MET A 377 -11.20 -36.82 31.49
N ARG A 378 -10.43 -37.69 30.84
CA ARG A 378 -10.23 -39.08 31.30
C ARG A 378 -9.44 -39.11 32.61
N PRO A 379 -9.94 -39.77 33.68
CA PRO A 379 -9.19 -39.87 34.92
C PRO A 379 -7.85 -40.59 34.70
N ARG A 380 -6.80 -40.05 35.28
CA ARG A 380 -5.50 -40.75 35.30
C ARG A 380 -5.68 -42.01 36.13
N ARG A 381 -5.48 -43.20 35.57
CA ARG A 381 -5.37 -44.44 36.27
C ARG A 381 -4.06 -44.51 37.04
#